data_988822fbe9ebe5643f0a7901117a98ea
#
_entry.id   988822fbe9ebe5643f0a7901117a98ea
#
_cell.length_a   1.000
_cell.length_b   1.000
_cell.length_c   1.000
_cell.angle_alpha   90.00
_cell.angle_beta   90.00
_cell.angle_gamma   90.00
#
_symmetry.space_group_name_H-M   'P 1'
#
loop_
_entity.id
_entity.type
_entity.pdbx_description
1 polymer ?
#
loop_
_entity_poly.entity_id
_entity_poly.type
_entity_poly.pdbx_seq_one_letter_code
_entity_poly.pdbx_strand_id
1 'polypeptide(L)'
;MIFYDFEVFKYNWLVVALDMETRTKHVIWDDREKLENLYSKNKSEIWVGFNSRHYDQYIFKGILAGFNPIEINNWIIVENLPGWQFSGLLRRFPLNNYDVMNGIDRGLKVFEGFLGNSICESSVPFDIDRPLTEAEKIETEKYCTHDVEQTVEVFIQRKSDFEAQMGLLEMFEMPLSNISKTKVQLSAEILEAQRPIQPYDDEFDISFPPTLRIEKYQNVVDWYKNPENRKYRIDPEDKKSKKMQLKTIIAGVPHVFGWGGVHGAREQYCDEGYFLNMDVASLYPSLMIRYNLHSRSCNPEKYNEIVQTRLKFKAEKNPLQAPLKIVANGTYGAMKDKNNPLYDPRQANNVCVYGQLLLLDLMERLEPVPGLKIIQSNTDGVLVKMARYEDYCLIYDICHEWETRTGLKLEFDEYRKVFQKDVNNYVIVDADGHYKSKGAYVKKLGELDYDLPIVNKAMVGFMVNGIPVETTILGCNSLKEFQQVKKISQKYKYILHGGEILKERCVRCFASKRPSDGGLTKVHSVTGTTAKIEGTPENAFLWNDSVEGVRCPRKLDKNWYIELANKRLKGFGVI
;
A
#
# COMPACT_ATOMS: atom_id res chain seq x y z
N MET A 1 -20.55 16.97 -4.69
CA MET A 1 -19.49 16.28 -3.90
C MET A 1 -18.84 17.29 -2.97
N ILE A 2 -18.74 16.97 -1.67
CA ILE A 2 -18.31 17.91 -0.62
C ILE A 2 -17.08 17.35 0.08
N PHE A 3 -15.98 18.07 0.04
CA PHE A 3 -14.77 17.76 0.80
C PHE A 3 -14.83 18.41 2.16
N TYR A 4 -14.47 17.72 3.22
CA TYR A 4 -14.62 18.22 4.59
C TYR A 4 -13.56 17.71 5.56
N ASP A 5 -13.32 18.50 6.61
CA ASP A 5 -12.45 18.18 7.71
C ASP A 5 -12.93 18.84 8.99
N PHE A 6 -12.65 18.24 10.15
CA PHE A 6 -13.04 18.73 11.47
C PHE A 6 -11.84 18.99 12.36
N GLU A 7 -11.88 20.12 13.09
CA GLU A 7 -10.98 20.42 14.19
C GLU A 7 -11.74 20.49 15.51
N VAL A 8 -11.32 19.71 16.51
CA VAL A 8 -12.04 19.59 17.79
C VAL A 8 -11.11 19.98 18.93
N PHE A 9 -11.55 21.00 19.71
CA PHE A 9 -10.93 21.47 20.94
C PHE A 9 -11.87 21.23 22.12
N LYS A 10 -11.39 21.45 23.34
CA LYS A 10 -12.19 21.24 24.54
C LYS A 10 -13.48 22.08 24.56
N TYR A 11 -13.42 23.32 24.08
CA TYR A 11 -14.52 24.28 24.13
C TYR A 11 -15.00 24.77 22.77
N ASN A 12 -14.33 24.42 21.71
CA ASN A 12 -14.68 24.84 20.35
C ASN A 12 -14.53 23.68 19.37
N TRP A 13 -15.27 23.76 18.30
CA TRP A 13 -15.07 22.90 17.13
C TRP A 13 -15.24 23.69 15.85
N LEU A 14 -14.56 23.26 14.82
CA LEU A 14 -14.63 23.80 13.48
C LEU A 14 -14.93 22.69 12.50
N VAL A 15 -15.75 22.98 11.49
CA VAL A 15 -15.76 22.23 10.23
C VAL A 15 -15.54 23.19 9.07
N VAL A 16 -14.67 22.78 8.16
CA VAL A 16 -14.56 23.37 6.84
C VAL A 16 -15.07 22.37 5.82
N ALA A 17 -16.01 22.81 4.98
CA ALA A 17 -16.58 22.00 3.92
C ALA A 17 -16.50 22.75 2.58
N LEU A 18 -15.96 22.12 1.53
CA LEU A 18 -15.81 22.67 0.20
C LEU A 18 -16.69 21.90 -0.78
N ASP A 19 -17.71 22.55 -1.29
CA ASP A 19 -18.56 22.02 -2.35
C ASP A 19 -17.83 22.23 -3.71
N MET A 20 -17.51 21.12 -4.38
CA MET A 20 -16.77 21.15 -5.65
C MET A 20 -17.62 21.56 -6.85
N GLU A 21 -18.94 21.42 -6.77
CA GLU A 21 -19.84 21.79 -7.85
C GLU A 21 -20.04 23.33 -7.87
N THR A 22 -20.37 23.89 -6.72
CA THR A 22 -20.61 25.33 -6.57
C THR A 22 -19.35 26.13 -6.24
N ARG A 23 -18.25 25.45 -5.89
CA ARG A 23 -17.00 26.02 -5.37
C ARG A 23 -17.21 26.86 -4.10
N THR A 24 -18.26 26.55 -3.34
CA THR A 24 -18.60 27.27 -2.12
C THR A 24 -17.86 26.64 -0.94
N LYS A 25 -17.15 27.47 -0.19
CA LYS A 25 -16.53 27.08 1.08
C LYS A 25 -17.49 27.43 2.22
N HIS A 26 -17.81 26.44 3.03
CA HIS A 26 -18.58 26.59 4.28
C HIS A 26 -17.60 26.47 5.46
N VAL A 27 -17.62 27.48 6.31
CA VAL A 27 -16.84 27.52 7.56
C VAL A 27 -17.85 27.64 8.70
N ILE A 28 -17.88 26.64 9.58
CA ILE A 28 -18.86 26.58 10.68
C ILE A 28 -18.11 26.37 11.99
N TRP A 29 -18.19 27.36 12.88
CA TRP A 29 -17.70 27.31 14.24
C TRP A 29 -18.88 27.13 15.21
N ASP A 30 -18.83 26.10 16.08
CA ASP A 30 -19.68 25.87 17.24
C ASP A 30 -21.20 26.01 16.99
N ASP A 31 -21.64 25.92 15.72
CA ASP A 31 -23.00 26.15 15.28
C ASP A 31 -23.63 24.87 14.70
N ARG A 32 -24.28 24.10 15.59
CA ARG A 32 -24.96 22.87 15.22
C ARG A 32 -26.06 23.09 14.19
N GLU A 33 -26.81 24.18 14.30
CA GLU A 33 -27.96 24.45 13.41
C GLU A 33 -27.49 24.69 11.96
N LYS A 34 -26.39 25.46 11.80
CA LYS A 34 -25.78 25.63 10.46
C LYS A 34 -25.25 24.31 9.91
N LEU A 35 -24.67 23.46 10.74
CA LEU A 35 -24.19 22.13 10.30
C LEU A 35 -25.36 21.25 9.89
N GLU A 36 -26.47 21.25 10.64
CA GLU A 36 -27.68 20.49 10.32
C GLU A 36 -28.33 20.98 9.02
N ASN A 37 -28.36 22.29 8.80
CA ASN A 37 -28.80 22.88 7.55
C ASN A 37 -27.93 22.49 6.35
N LEU A 38 -26.62 22.52 6.50
CA LEU A 38 -25.68 22.08 5.46
C LEU A 38 -25.87 20.58 5.16
N TYR A 39 -25.95 19.74 6.18
CA TYR A 39 -26.19 18.30 6.04
C TYR A 39 -27.54 18.03 5.34
N SER A 40 -28.62 18.68 5.77
CA SER A 40 -29.96 18.44 5.25
C SER A 40 -30.12 18.78 3.77
N LYS A 41 -29.43 19.84 3.31
CA LYS A 41 -29.40 20.23 1.90
C LYS A 41 -28.57 19.26 1.03
N ASN A 42 -27.60 18.58 1.62
CA ASN A 42 -26.59 17.79 0.91
C ASN A 42 -26.61 16.30 1.31
N LYS A 43 -27.77 15.79 1.71
CA LYS A 43 -27.92 14.40 2.19
C LYS A 43 -27.62 13.35 1.15
N SER A 44 -27.87 13.66 -0.13
CA SER A 44 -27.61 12.79 -1.28
C SER A 44 -26.18 12.89 -1.79
N GLU A 45 -25.43 13.92 -1.38
CA GLU A 45 -24.07 14.13 -1.83
C GLU A 45 -23.08 13.12 -1.25
N ILE A 46 -21.96 12.93 -1.98
CA ILE A 46 -20.80 12.21 -1.44
C ILE A 46 -19.95 13.21 -0.67
N TRP A 47 -19.73 12.87 0.60
CA TRP A 47 -18.83 13.59 1.50
C TRP A 47 -17.46 12.92 1.48
N VAL A 48 -16.41 13.69 1.24
CA VAL A 48 -15.04 13.19 1.04
C VAL A 48 -14.13 13.78 2.10
N GLY A 49 -13.47 12.92 2.86
CA GLY A 49 -12.49 13.35 3.86
C GLY A 49 -11.25 12.47 3.86
N PHE A 50 -10.22 12.89 4.57
CA PHE A 50 -9.00 12.13 4.76
C PHE A 50 -9.02 11.46 6.13
N ASN A 51 -8.95 10.14 6.20
CA ASN A 51 -9.17 9.35 7.44
C ASN A 51 -10.57 9.52 8.05
N SER A 52 -11.49 10.08 7.31
CA SER A 52 -12.83 10.46 7.77
C SER A 52 -13.70 9.26 8.17
N ARG A 53 -13.40 8.06 7.67
CA ARG A 53 -14.05 6.82 8.08
C ARG A 53 -13.84 6.51 9.55
N HIS A 54 -12.69 6.88 10.10
CA HIS A 54 -12.29 6.54 11.47
C HIS A 54 -12.53 7.69 12.45
N TYR A 55 -12.70 8.93 11.96
CA TYR A 55 -12.80 10.11 12.81
C TYR A 55 -13.92 11.06 12.40
N ASP A 56 -13.76 11.86 11.35
CA ASP A 56 -14.61 13.01 11.03
C ASP A 56 -16.08 12.68 10.87
N GLN A 57 -16.42 11.55 10.25
CA GLN A 57 -17.82 11.15 10.12
C GLN A 57 -18.51 10.95 11.48
N TYR A 58 -17.78 10.57 12.52
CA TYR A 58 -18.36 10.36 13.86
C TYR A 58 -18.48 11.66 14.62
N ILE A 59 -17.53 12.58 14.47
CA ILE A 59 -17.66 13.96 14.96
C ILE A 59 -18.89 14.60 14.32
N PHE A 60 -19.01 14.55 12.99
CA PHE A 60 -20.14 15.09 12.24
C PHE A 60 -21.49 14.55 12.74
N LYS A 61 -21.65 13.23 12.72
CA LYS A 61 -22.87 12.56 13.18
C LYS A 61 -23.16 12.81 14.66
N GLY A 62 -22.13 12.92 15.48
CA GLY A 62 -22.27 13.18 16.89
C GLY A 62 -22.80 14.57 17.20
N ILE A 63 -22.29 15.60 16.53
CA ILE A 63 -22.81 16.98 16.65
C ILE A 63 -24.28 17.02 16.23
N LEU A 64 -24.66 16.38 15.11
CA LEU A 64 -26.05 16.29 14.67
C LEU A 64 -26.93 15.56 15.70
N ALA A 65 -26.41 14.53 16.34
CA ALA A 65 -27.13 13.78 17.39
C ALA A 65 -27.22 14.53 18.74
N GLY A 66 -26.51 15.66 18.89
CA GLY A 66 -26.53 16.48 20.11
C GLY A 66 -25.46 16.09 21.14
N PHE A 67 -24.45 15.30 20.76
CA PHE A 67 -23.31 15.01 21.61
C PHE A 67 -22.26 16.13 21.56
N ASN A 68 -21.51 16.26 22.64
CA ASN A 68 -20.34 17.13 22.65
C ASN A 68 -19.21 16.50 21.82
N PRO A 69 -18.69 17.15 20.77
CA PRO A 69 -17.66 16.58 19.90
C PRO A 69 -16.38 16.21 20.64
N ILE A 70 -16.00 16.88 21.74
CA ILE A 70 -14.82 16.52 22.54
C ILE A 70 -14.96 15.13 23.21
N GLU A 71 -16.17 14.71 23.56
CA GLU A 71 -16.39 13.38 24.14
C GLU A 71 -16.12 12.30 23.10
N ILE A 72 -16.53 12.51 21.84
CA ILE A 72 -16.29 11.60 20.74
C ILE A 72 -14.80 11.59 20.36
N ASN A 73 -14.16 12.78 20.33
CA ASN A 73 -12.72 12.90 20.13
C ASN A 73 -11.96 12.10 21.18
N ASN A 74 -12.27 12.25 22.47
CA ASN A 74 -11.61 11.52 23.54
C ASN A 74 -11.83 10.01 23.42
N TRP A 75 -13.04 9.57 23.07
CA TRP A 75 -13.35 8.18 22.81
C TRP A 75 -12.46 7.58 21.71
N ILE A 76 -12.31 8.30 20.61
CA ILE A 76 -11.55 7.80 19.44
C ILE A 76 -10.04 7.96 19.63
N ILE A 77 -9.57 9.13 20.06
CA ILE A 77 -8.15 9.50 20.08
C ILE A 77 -7.46 9.12 21.37
N VAL A 78 -8.10 9.38 22.53
CA VAL A 78 -7.49 9.16 23.85
C VAL A 78 -7.69 7.70 24.29
N GLU A 79 -8.93 7.20 24.22
CA GLU A 79 -9.27 5.83 24.62
C GLU A 79 -8.99 4.80 23.51
N ASN A 80 -8.69 5.27 22.30
CA ASN A 80 -8.42 4.44 21.10
C ASN A 80 -9.52 3.43 20.81
N LEU A 81 -10.78 3.86 20.97
CA LEU A 81 -11.97 3.04 20.72
C LEU A 81 -12.61 3.39 19.38
N PRO A 82 -13.24 2.41 18.69
CA PRO A 82 -13.89 2.68 17.41
C PRO A 82 -15.06 3.65 17.54
N GLY A 83 -15.11 4.69 16.70
CA GLY A 83 -16.17 5.71 16.74
C GLY A 83 -17.60 5.17 16.60
N TRP A 84 -17.78 4.04 15.87
CA TRP A 84 -19.09 3.40 15.71
C TRP A 84 -19.65 2.78 17.01
N GLN A 85 -18.79 2.54 18.00
CA GLN A 85 -19.18 2.00 19.32
C GLN A 85 -19.62 3.11 20.28
N PHE A 86 -19.36 4.38 19.98
CA PHE A 86 -19.67 5.49 20.85
C PHE A 86 -21.17 5.57 21.18
N SER A 87 -22.04 5.56 20.15
CA SER A 87 -23.48 5.58 20.35
C SER A 87 -24.26 5.04 19.12
N GLY A 88 -25.31 4.25 19.40
CA GLY A 88 -26.25 3.81 18.36
C GLY A 88 -27.03 4.94 17.69
N LEU A 89 -27.14 6.12 18.32
CA LEU A 89 -27.84 7.30 17.79
C LEU A 89 -27.14 7.87 16.54
N LEU A 90 -25.84 7.65 16.38
CA LEU A 90 -25.08 8.10 15.21
C LEU A 90 -25.62 7.51 13.89
N ARG A 91 -26.28 6.35 13.94
CA ARG A 91 -26.90 5.69 12.78
C ARG A 91 -28.11 6.44 12.22
N ARG A 92 -28.67 7.38 12.98
CA ARG A 92 -29.79 8.23 12.51
C ARG A 92 -29.38 9.25 11.45
N PHE A 93 -28.08 9.51 11.33
CA PHE A 93 -27.50 10.48 10.41
C PHE A 93 -26.62 9.75 9.37
N PRO A 94 -27.23 9.09 8.35
CA PRO A 94 -26.47 8.43 7.30
C PRO A 94 -25.67 9.47 6.50
N LEU A 95 -24.43 9.13 6.17
CA LEU A 95 -23.52 9.97 5.40
C LEU A 95 -22.90 9.10 4.30
N ASN A 96 -22.98 9.53 3.05
CA ASN A 96 -22.26 8.88 1.95
C ASN A 96 -20.79 9.28 2.02
N ASN A 97 -20.06 8.71 2.98
CA ASN A 97 -18.69 9.10 3.29
C ASN A 97 -17.65 8.31 2.50
N TYR A 98 -16.91 8.96 1.64
CA TYR A 98 -15.74 8.39 0.96
C TYR A 98 -14.48 8.83 1.66
N ASP A 99 -13.66 7.87 2.10
CA ASP A 99 -12.38 8.13 2.76
C ASP A 99 -11.23 7.99 1.77
N VAL A 100 -10.53 9.10 1.50
CA VAL A 100 -9.41 9.15 0.56
C VAL A 100 -8.22 8.33 1.07
N MET A 101 -8.07 8.14 2.38
CA MET A 101 -7.00 7.34 2.99
C MET A 101 -7.21 5.83 2.83
N ASN A 102 -8.36 5.37 2.38
CA ASN A 102 -8.67 3.95 2.28
C ASN A 102 -7.60 3.16 1.51
N GLY A 103 -6.98 2.18 2.19
CA GLY A 103 -5.92 1.32 1.63
C GLY A 103 -4.52 1.94 1.57
N ILE A 104 -4.27 3.06 2.25
CA ILE A 104 -2.95 3.66 2.44
C ILE A 104 -2.65 3.88 3.92
N ASP A 105 -1.37 3.83 4.27
CA ASP A 105 -0.87 3.87 5.65
C ASP A 105 -0.13 5.18 6.00
N ARG A 106 -0.24 6.20 5.14
CA ARG A 106 0.44 7.49 5.30
C ARG A 106 -0.54 8.61 5.58
N GLY A 107 -0.17 9.52 6.46
CA GLY A 107 -0.99 10.70 6.80
C GLY A 107 -0.89 11.81 5.75
N LEU A 108 -1.87 12.71 5.74
CA LEU A 108 -2.02 13.83 4.79
C LEU A 108 -0.74 14.67 4.66
N LYS A 109 -0.09 15.04 5.77
CA LYS A 109 1.16 15.84 5.78
C LYS A 109 2.32 15.21 4.99
N VAL A 110 2.37 13.89 4.90
CA VAL A 110 3.37 13.20 4.07
C VAL A 110 3.03 13.36 2.59
N PHE A 111 1.75 13.30 2.23
CA PHE A 111 1.32 13.53 0.84
C PHE A 111 1.49 14.98 0.40
N GLU A 112 1.19 15.97 1.26
CA GLU A 112 1.56 17.38 1.00
C GLU A 112 3.03 17.49 0.62
N GLY A 113 3.89 16.84 1.41
CA GLY A 113 5.32 16.80 1.14
C GLY A 113 5.65 16.16 -0.21
N PHE A 114 5.08 15.03 -0.53
CA PHE A 114 5.35 14.32 -1.80
C PHE A 114 4.83 15.07 -3.02
N LEU A 115 3.67 15.70 -2.92
CA LEU A 115 3.12 16.56 -3.97
C LEU A 115 4.00 17.80 -4.24
N GLY A 116 4.87 18.16 -3.30
CA GLY A 116 5.69 19.37 -3.38
C GLY A 116 5.02 20.59 -2.79
N ASN A 117 3.86 20.44 -2.17
CA ASN A 117 3.09 21.50 -1.52
C ASN A 117 3.69 21.89 -0.16
N SER A 118 3.21 22.98 0.41
CA SER A 118 3.60 23.35 1.77
C SER A 118 3.11 22.31 2.77
N ILE A 119 4.00 21.85 3.67
CA ILE A 119 3.66 21.00 4.79
C ILE A 119 3.23 21.91 5.94
N CYS A 120 1.93 21.95 6.22
CA CYS A 120 1.37 22.81 7.27
C CYS A 120 0.94 21.97 8.45
N GLU A 121 1.38 22.33 9.66
CA GLU A 121 0.87 21.79 10.92
C GLU A 121 0.31 22.95 11.75
N SER A 122 -0.75 22.68 12.53
CA SER A 122 -1.36 23.70 13.39
C SER A 122 -0.36 24.16 14.46
N SER A 123 -0.24 25.47 14.65
CA SER A 123 0.50 26.03 15.79
C SER A 123 -0.38 26.15 17.04
N VAL A 124 -1.71 25.99 16.89
CA VAL A 124 -2.67 26.02 18.00
C VAL A 124 -2.71 24.64 18.66
N PRO A 125 -2.30 24.50 19.93
CA PRO A 125 -2.33 23.21 20.61
C PRO A 125 -3.76 22.69 20.80
N PHE A 126 -4.00 21.41 20.52
CA PHE A 126 -5.34 20.81 20.68
C PHE A 126 -5.75 20.56 22.12
N ASP A 127 -4.82 20.63 23.07
CA ASP A 127 -5.04 20.42 24.50
C ASP A 127 -5.27 21.73 25.28
N ILE A 128 -5.57 22.84 24.57
CA ILE A 128 -5.92 24.11 25.21
C ILE A 128 -7.12 23.94 26.12
N ASP A 129 -6.98 24.33 27.40
CA ASP A 129 -8.02 24.26 28.43
C ASP A 129 -8.74 25.62 28.64
N ARG A 130 -9.12 26.27 27.56
CA ARG A 130 -9.93 27.49 27.48
C ARG A 130 -10.53 27.64 26.08
N PRO A 131 -11.57 28.49 25.91
CA PRO A 131 -12.00 28.86 24.57
C PRO A 131 -10.88 29.48 23.73
N LEU A 132 -10.90 29.22 22.43
CA LEU A 132 -9.94 29.80 21.50
C LEU A 132 -10.15 31.30 21.37
N THR A 133 -9.06 32.05 21.26
CA THR A 133 -9.08 33.46 20.88
C THR A 133 -9.42 33.61 19.39
N GLU A 134 -9.84 34.80 18.97
CA GLU A 134 -10.13 35.07 17.56
C GLU A 134 -8.92 34.86 16.64
N ALA A 135 -7.72 35.17 17.13
CA ALA A 135 -6.47 34.92 16.39
C ALA A 135 -6.23 33.40 16.19
N GLU A 136 -6.44 32.61 17.24
CA GLU A 136 -6.34 31.14 17.19
C GLU A 136 -7.40 30.52 16.29
N LYS A 137 -8.64 31.05 16.29
CA LYS A 137 -9.69 30.61 15.36
C LYS A 137 -9.33 30.88 13.90
N ILE A 138 -8.82 32.08 13.60
CA ILE A 138 -8.36 32.43 12.23
C ILE A 138 -7.24 31.50 11.77
N GLU A 139 -6.29 31.17 12.64
CA GLU A 139 -5.20 30.26 12.33
C GLU A 139 -5.71 28.83 12.12
N THR A 140 -6.58 28.33 12.99
CA THR A 140 -7.20 27.02 12.87
C THR A 140 -8.06 26.90 11.60
N GLU A 141 -8.78 27.95 11.22
CA GLU A 141 -9.54 27.98 9.97
C GLU A 141 -8.62 27.87 8.74
N LYS A 142 -7.52 28.60 8.73
CA LYS A 142 -6.52 28.49 7.63
C LYS A 142 -5.95 27.08 7.55
N TYR A 143 -5.62 26.51 8.69
CA TYR A 143 -5.08 25.15 8.79
C TYR A 143 -6.09 24.10 8.28
N CYS A 144 -7.32 24.09 8.79
CA CYS A 144 -8.37 23.17 8.36
C CYS A 144 -8.74 23.37 6.87
N THR A 145 -8.77 24.64 6.38
CA THR A 145 -9.00 24.92 4.96
C THR A 145 -7.87 24.29 4.10
N HIS A 146 -6.63 24.44 4.51
CA HIS A 146 -5.49 23.82 3.83
C HIS A 146 -5.63 22.29 3.79
N ASP A 147 -6.03 21.64 4.88
CA ASP A 147 -6.21 20.19 4.94
C ASP A 147 -7.33 19.71 4.00
N VAL A 148 -8.44 20.45 3.90
CA VAL A 148 -9.49 20.18 2.91
C VAL A 148 -8.95 20.29 1.47
N GLU A 149 -8.20 21.37 1.15
CA GLU A 149 -7.62 21.57 -0.17
C GLU A 149 -6.61 20.45 -0.53
N GLN A 150 -5.78 20.05 0.42
CA GLN A 150 -4.83 18.94 0.22
C GLN A 150 -5.56 17.59 0.07
N THR A 151 -6.68 17.40 0.76
CA THR A 151 -7.54 16.21 0.57
C THR A 151 -8.10 16.15 -0.85
N VAL A 152 -8.48 17.30 -1.44
CA VAL A 152 -8.88 17.38 -2.87
C VAL A 152 -7.73 16.94 -3.79
N GLU A 153 -6.52 17.42 -3.56
CA GLU A 153 -5.37 17.05 -4.40
C GLU A 153 -5.04 15.56 -4.31
N VAL A 154 -5.03 14.99 -3.10
CA VAL A 154 -4.84 13.54 -2.91
C VAL A 154 -5.96 12.74 -3.58
N PHE A 155 -7.21 13.21 -3.49
CA PHE A 155 -8.34 12.59 -4.18
C PHE A 155 -8.15 12.57 -5.69
N ILE A 156 -7.70 13.68 -6.29
CA ILE A 156 -7.42 13.77 -7.74
C ILE A 156 -6.40 12.72 -8.16
N GLN A 157 -5.32 12.54 -7.39
CA GLN A 157 -4.29 11.52 -7.66
C GLN A 157 -4.83 10.09 -7.49
N ARG A 158 -5.90 9.90 -6.74
CA ARG A 158 -6.54 8.61 -6.47
C ARG A 158 -7.92 8.46 -7.13
N LYS A 159 -8.25 9.33 -8.07
CA LYS A 159 -9.56 9.35 -8.73
C LYS A 159 -9.95 7.99 -9.32
N SER A 160 -9.00 7.26 -9.89
CA SER A 160 -9.25 5.92 -10.43
C SER A 160 -9.71 4.90 -9.37
N ASP A 161 -9.26 5.02 -8.12
CA ASP A 161 -9.74 4.17 -7.02
C ASP A 161 -11.20 4.47 -6.67
N PHE A 162 -11.57 5.75 -6.67
CA PHE A 162 -12.94 6.20 -6.46
C PHE A 162 -13.85 5.76 -7.61
N GLU A 163 -13.45 6.00 -8.86
CA GLU A 163 -14.21 5.60 -10.06
C GLU A 163 -14.43 4.08 -10.12
N ALA A 164 -13.41 3.29 -9.77
CA ALA A 164 -13.55 1.85 -9.69
C ALA A 164 -14.55 1.40 -8.61
N GLN A 165 -14.60 2.10 -7.46
CA GLN A 165 -15.56 1.81 -6.41
C GLN A 165 -16.98 2.24 -6.80
N MET A 166 -17.13 3.41 -7.43
CA MET A 166 -18.41 3.85 -7.99
C MET A 166 -18.92 2.88 -9.06
N GLY A 167 -18.04 2.46 -9.96
CA GLY A 167 -18.38 1.47 -11.00
C GLY A 167 -18.88 0.13 -10.43
N LEU A 168 -18.39 -0.28 -9.23
CA LEU A 168 -18.95 -1.43 -8.53
C LEU A 168 -20.39 -1.17 -8.06
N LEU A 169 -20.64 -0.01 -7.45
CA LEU A 169 -21.98 0.33 -6.96
C LEU A 169 -23.00 0.36 -8.12
N GLU A 170 -22.62 0.96 -9.23
CA GLU A 170 -23.45 1.03 -10.44
C GLU A 170 -23.69 -0.36 -11.04
N MET A 171 -22.64 -1.15 -11.23
CA MET A 171 -22.71 -2.48 -11.86
C MET A 171 -23.57 -3.47 -11.10
N PHE A 172 -23.57 -3.37 -9.76
CA PHE A 172 -24.33 -4.26 -8.87
C PHE A 172 -25.57 -3.59 -8.26
N GLU A 173 -26.01 -2.45 -8.82
CA GLU A 173 -27.21 -1.71 -8.39
C GLU A 173 -27.24 -1.46 -6.87
N MET A 174 -26.07 -1.17 -6.29
CA MET A 174 -25.93 -0.96 -4.86
C MET A 174 -26.27 0.49 -4.48
N PRO A 175 -26.87 0.73 -3.31
CA PRO A 175 -27.17 2.10 -2.86
C PRO A 175 -25.89 2.91 -2.66
N LEU A 176 -25.96 4.23 -2.94
CA LEU A 176 -24.80 5.14 -2.82
C LEU A 176 -24.17 5.15 -1.42
N SER A 177 -24.94 4.88 -0.37
CA SER A 177 -24.41 4.75 0.99
C SER A 177 -23.30 3.69 1.15
N ASN A 178 -23.24 2.72 0.23
CA ASN A 178 -22.20 1.71 0.18
C ASN A 178 -20.83 2.26 -0.22
N ILE A 179 -20.73 3.51 -0.71
CA ILE A 179 -19.46 4.19 -0.93
C ILE A 179 -18.62 4.28 0.37
N SER A 180 -19.30 4.26 1.53
CA SER A 180 -18.66 4.27 2.85
C SER A 180 -18.01 2.93 3.23
N LYS A 181 -18.25 1.85 2.48
CA LYS A 181 -17.69 0.52 2.75
C LYS A 181 -16.28 0.37 2.18
N THR A 182 -15.49 -0.51 2.80
CA THR A 182 -14.20 -0.91 2.22
C THR A 182 -14.40 -1.82 1.02
N LYS A 183 -13.39 -1.91 0.15
CA LYS A 183 -13.39 -2.83 -1.00
C LYS A 183 -13.71 -4.28 -0.59
N VAL A 184 -13.18 -4.75 0.55
CA VAL A 184 -13.44 -6.11 1.06
C VAL A 184 -14.85 -6.29 1.62
N GLN A 185 -15.46 -5.23 2.20
CA GLN A 185 -16.86 -5.26 2.62
C GLN A 185 -17.81 -5.28 1.43
N LEU A 186 -17.53 -4.49 0.38
CA LEU A 186 -18.29 -4.53 -0.87
C LEU A 186 -18.19 -5.91 -1.54
N SER A 187 -16.99 -6.51 -1.57
CA SER A 187 -16.81 -7.85 -2.11
C SER A 187 -17.67 -8.89 -1.37
N ALA A 188 -17.73 -8.82 -0.05
CA ALA A 188 -18.55 -9.73 0.74
C ALA A 188 -20.06 -9.58 0.44
N GLU A 189 -20.54 -8.37 0.27
CA GLU A 189 -21.95 -8.10 -0.03
C GLU A 189 -22.31 -8.54 -1.45
N ILE A 190 -21.48 -8.19 -2.43
CA ILE A 190 -21.65 -8.61 -3.83
C ILE A 190 -21.67 -10.15 -3.94
N LEU A 191 -20.83 -10.84 -3.19
CA LEU A 191 -20.76 -12.31 -3.17
C LEU A 191 -21.78 -12.96 -2.25
N GLU A 192 -22.72 -12.17 -1.69
CA GLU A 192 -23.80 -12.66 -0.80
C GLU A 192 -23.26 -13.46 0.40
N ALA A 193 -22.07 -13.06 0.88
CA ALA A 193 -21.39 -13.79 1.93
C ALA A 193 -22.16 -13.78 3.25
N GLN A 194 -22.34 -14.95 3.82
CA GLN A 194 -23.02 -15.14 5.10
C GLN A 194 -22.00 -15.54 6.15
N ARG A 195 -21.91 -14.75 7.22
CA ARG A 195 -21.02 -15.10 8.34
C ARG A 195 -21.46 -16.43 8.96
N PRO A 196 -20.51 -17.38 9.14
CA PRO A 196 -20.85 -18.63 9.80
C PRO A 196 -21.33 -18.39 11.23
N ILE A 197 -22.28 -19.22 11.70
CA ILE A 197 -22.84 -19.14 13.06
C ILE A 197 -21.73 -19.36 14.10
N GLN A 198 -20.81 -20.30 13.84
CA GLN A 198 -19.64 -20.54 14.67
C GLN A 198 -18.36 -20.20 13.88
N PRO A 199 -17.36 -19.59 14.53
CA PRO A 199 -16.05 -19.37 13.90
C PRO A 199 -15.43 -20.68 13.42
N TYR A 200 -14.74 -20.64 12.28
CA TYR A 200 -13.97 -21.78 11.80
C TYR A 200 -12.74 -22.00 12.70
N ASP A 201 -12.53 -23.22 13.15
CA ASP A 201 -11.41 -23.68 13.99
C ASP A 201 -10.42 -24.58 13.23
N ASP A 202 -10.65 -24.78 11.93
CA ASP A 202 -9.93 -25.70 11.04
C ASP A 202 -8.86 -25.01 10.16
N GLU A 203 -8.31 -23.89 10.61
CA GLU A 203 -7.38 -23.04 9.83
C GLU A 203 -6.23 -23.82 9.17
N PHE A 204 -5.69 -24.80 9.84
CA PHE A 204 -4.56 -25.60 9.38
C PHE A 204 -4.94 -26.98 8.81
N ASP A 205 -6.22 -27.29 8.68
CA ASP A 205 -6.71 -28.47 7.99
C ASP A 205 -6.67 -28.27 6.48
N ILE A 206 -5.48 -28.42 5.90
CA ILE A 206 -5.20 -28.16 4.49
C ILE A 206 -5.24 -29.44 3.64
N SER A 207 -5.55 -29.25 2.38
CA SER A 207 -5.43 -30.25 1.32
C SER A 207 -4.25 -29.95 0.38
N PHE A 208 -4.03 -30.82 -0.59
CA PHE A 208 -2.97 -30.69 -1.58
C PHE A 208 -3.55 -30.78 -2.99
N PRO A 209 -2.95 -30.11 -3.99
CA PRO A 209 -3.43 -30.18 -5.37
C PRO A 209 -3.41 -31.64 -5.87
N PRO A 210 -4.53 -32.19 -6.36
CA PRO A 210 -4.55 -33.56 -6.88
C PRO A 210 -3.69 -33.74 -8.15
N THR A 211 -3.34 -32.63 -8.79
CA THR A 211 -2.50 -32.57 -10.00
C THR A 211 -1.01 -32.39 -9.67
N LEU A 212 -0.62 -32.33 -8.40
CA LEU A 212 0.75 -32.09 -7.97
C LEU A 212 1.66 -33.28 -8.33
N ARG A 213 2.82 -32.95 -8.89
CA ARG A 213 3.88 -33.93 -9.22
C ARG A 213 5.22 -33.38 -8.76
N ILE A 214 5.61 -33.64 -7.53
CA ILE A 214 6.90 -33.29 -6.92
C ILE A 214 7.61 -34.57 -6.52
N GLU A 215 8.86 -34.73 -6.93
CA GLU A 215 9.74 -35.87 -6.61
C GLU A 215 10.97 -35.41 -5.84
N LYS A 216 11.75 -34.50 -6.41
CA LYS A 216 13.01 -34.00 -5.84
C LYS A 216 12.81 -33.19 -4.57
N TYR A 217 11.81 -32.35 -4.55
CA TYR A 217 11.52 -31.42 -3.44
C TYR A 217 10.38 -31.89 -2.54
N GLN A 218 10.23 -33.21 -2.37
CA GLN A 218 9.21 -33.82 -1.52
C GLN A 218 9.27 -33.35 -0.06
N ASN A 219 10.45 -32.95 0.42
CA ASN A 219 10.65 -32.39 1.75
C ASN A 219 9.79 -31.13 2.02
N VAL A 220 9.46 -30.34 0.98
CA VAL A 220 8.57 -29.18 1.11
C VAL A 220 7.13 -29.63 1.34
N VAL A 221 6.67 -30.64 0.61
CA VAL A 221 5.34 -31.24 0.79
C VAL A 221 5.21 -31.87 2.19
N ASP A 222 6.25 -32.59 2.61
CA ASP A 222 6.29 -33.25 3.93
C ASP A 222 6.31 -32.23 5.08
N TRP A 223 6.94 -31.07 4.87
CA TRP A 223 6.88 -29.97 5.82
C TRP A 223 5.45 -29.49 6.05
N TYR A 224 4.64 -29.34 4.99
CA TYR A 224 3.22 -28.99 5.11
C TYR A 224 2.37 -30.10 5.71
N LYS A 225 2.72 -31.39 5.51
CA LYS A 225 2.04 -32.53 6.11
C LYS A 225 2.28 -32.64 7.62
N ASN A 226 3.43 -32.15 8.11
CA ASN A 226 3.79 -32.25 9.50
C ASN A 226 2.93 -31.32 10.39
N PRO A 227 2.14 -31.85 11.35
CA PRO A 227 1.29 -31.07 12.25
C PRO A 227 2.07 -30.03 13.06
N GLU A 228 3.34 -30.29 13.39
CA GLU A 228 4.19 -29.37 14.14
C GLU A 228 4.45 -28.04 13.42
N ASN A 229 4.29 -27.99 12.10
CA ASN A 229 4.44 -26.80 11.29
C ASN A 229 3.11 -26.06 11.04
N ARG A 230 1.98 -26.67 11.45
CA ARG A 230 0.61 -26.17 11.26
C ARG A 230 0.13 -25.41 12.49
N LYS A 231 0.94 -24.46 12.98
CA LYS A 231 0.65 -23.70 14.19
C LYS A 231 1.26 -22.32 14.17
N TYR A 232 0.84 -21.51 15.10
CA TYR A 232 1.48 -20.25 15.41
C TYR A 232 2.65 -20.45 16.37
N ARG A 233 3.69 -19.63 16.19
CA ARG A 233 4.83 -19.53 17.10
C ARG A 233 5.01 -18.09 17.52
N ILE A 234 5.37 -17.86 18.78
CA ILE A 234 5.75 -16.53 19.25
C ILE A 234 7.16 -16.23 18.73
N ASP A 235 7.30 -15.11 18.01
CA ASP A 235 8.59 -14.64 17.56
C ASP A 235 9.39 -14.13 18.78
N PRO A 236 10.63 -14.63 19.02
CA PRO A 236 11.43 -14.21 20.16
C PRO A 236 11.83 -12.71 20.13
N GLU A 237 11.96 -12.14 18.93
CA GLU A 237 12.46 -10.78 18.74
C GLU A 237 11.36 -9.73 18.95
N ASP A 238 10.18 -9.92 18.31
CA ASP A 238 9.09 -8.93 18.37
C ASP A 238 7.90 -9.34 19.25
N LYS A 239 7.97 -10.55 19.86
CA LYS A 239 6.94 -11.15 20.73
C LYS A 239 5.56 -11.29 20.07
N LYS A 240 5.50 -11.21 18.73
CA LYS A 240 4.27 -11.41 17.96
C LYS A 240 4.09 -12.87 17.60
N SER A 241 2.84 -13.29 17.52
CA SER A 241 2.47 -14.61 17.04
C SER A 241 2.59 -14.65 15.50
N LYS A 242 3.50 -15.49 15.00
CA LYS A 242 3.72 -15.70 13.56
C LYS A 242 3.52 -17.16 13.18
N LYS A 243 3.05 -17.41 11.96
CA LYS A 243 2.98 -18.75 11.39
C LYS A 243 4.39 -19.27 11.08
N MET A 244 4.54 -20.60 11.14
CA MET A 244 5.80 -21.26 10.80
C MET A 244 6.18 -21.04 9.33
N GLN A 245 7.48 -21.08 9.03
CA GLN A 245 8.03 -20.96 7.68
C GLN A 245 9.14 -21.98 7.46
N LEU A 246 9.26 -22.49 6.24
CA LEU A 246 10.36 -23.33 5.78
C LEU A 246 11.30 -22.49 4.90
N LYS A 247 12.58 -22.48 5.26
CA LYS A 247 13.65 -21.94 4.38
C LYS A 247 14.40 -23.13 3.77
N THR A 248 14.50 -23.17 2.45
CA THR A 248 15.16 -24.24 1.71
C THR A 248 15.74 -23.74 0.39
N ILE A 249 16.55 -24.55 -0.27
CA ILE A 249 17.16 -24.22 -1.56
C ILE A 249 16.44 -25.00 -2.66
N ILE A 250 15.93 -24.29 -3.67
CA ILE A 250 15.29 -24.85 -4.86
C ILE A 250 16.12 -24.44 -6.08
N ALA A 251 16.60 -25.38 -6.86
CA ALA A 251 17.43 -25.13 -8.06
C ALA A 251 18.57 -24.12 -7.81
N GLY A 252 19.23 -24.23 -6.64
CA GLY A 252 20.31 -23.34 -6.24
C GLY A 252 19.90 -21.93 -5.81
N VAL A 253 18.62 -21.70 -5.55
CA VAL A 253 18.07 -20.41 -5.09
C VAL A 253 17.42 -20.56 -3.70
N PRO A 254 17.76 -19.70 -2.74
CA PRO A 254 17.09 -19.68 -1.43
C PRO A 254 15.62 -19.33 -1.57
N HIS A 255 14.74 -20.15 -1.03
CA HIS A 255 13.29 -19.97 -1.03
C HIS A 255 12.70 -20.02 0.37
N VAL A 256 11.60 -19.31 0.55
CA VAL A 256 10.79 -19.33 1.77
C VAL A 256 9.39 -19.80 1.41
N PHE A 257 8.95 -20.90 2.04
CA PHE A 257 7.60 -21.45 1.98
C PHE A 257 6.88 -21.20 3.31
N GLY A 258 5.55 -21.10 3.27
CA GLY A 258 4.75 -20.89 4.48
C GLY A 258 3.29 -20.67 4.15
N TRP A 259 2.63 -19.75 4.83
CA TRP A 259 1.19 -19.52 4.76
C TRP A 259 0.84 -18.24 3.98
N GLY A 260 1.67 -17.90 3.02
CA GLY A 260 1.55 -16.79 2.08
C GLY A 260 1.97 -17.20 0.67
N GLY A 261 2.53 -16.28 -0.12
CA GLY A 261 3.17 -16.62 -1.40
C GLY A 261 4.55 -17.24 -1.21
N VAL A 262 5.01 -18.04 -2.17
CA VAL A 262 6.42 -18.47 -2.23
C VAL A 262 7.29 -17.31 -2.68
N HIS A 263 8.46 -17.18 -2.05
CA HIS A 263 9.45 -16.16 -2.41
C HIS A 263 10.84 -16.76 -2.39
N GLY A 264 11.55 -16.58 -3.49
CA GLY A 264 12.95 -16.97 -3.59
C GLY A 264 13.66 -16.14 -4.65
N ALA A 265 14.92 -15.77 -4.39
CA ALA A 265 15.71 -14.99 -5.34
C ALA A 265 17.20 -15.24 -5.17
N ARG A 266 17.95 -15.13 -6.28
CA ARG A 266 19.39 -14.95 -6.22
C ARG A 266 19.65 -13.52 -5.76
N GLU A 267 20.28 -13.37 -4.61
CA GLU A 267 20.62 -12.05 -4.07
C GLU A 267 21.78 -11.41 -4.84
N GLN A 268 21.75 -10.08 -4.99
CA GLN A 268 22.75 -9.27 -5.69
C GLN A 268 23.09 -9.82 -7.09
N TYR A 269 22.06 -10.22 -7.83
CA TYR A 269 22.21 -10.82 -9.15
C TYR A 269 22.02 -9.77 -10.26
N CYS A 270 23.06 -9.59 -11.07
CA CYS A 270 23.04 -8.71 -12.23
C CYS A 270 23.60 -9.46 -13.43
N ASP A 271 22.83 -9.53 -14.52
CA ASP A 271 23.23 -10.29 -15.69
C ASP A 271 22.46 -9.82 -16.94
N GLU A 272 23.05 -10.09 -18.11
CA GLU A 272 22.44 -9.86 -19.42
C GLU A 272 22.30 -11.20 -20.18
N GLY A 273 21.33 -11.28 -21.08
CA GLY A 273 21.06 -12.47 -21.86
C GLY A 273 19.60 -12.69 -22.14
N TYR A 274 19.19 -13.94 -22.23
CA TYR A 274 17.79 -14.33 -22.51
C TYR A 274 17.10 -14.73 -21.21
N PHE A 275 16.15 -13.91 -20.79
CA PHE A 275 15.34 -14.19 -19.60
C PHE A 275 13.89 -14.36 -19.99
N LEU A 276 13.23 -15.32 -19.35
CA LEU A 276 11.79 -15.58 -19.51
C LEU A 276 11.13 -15.55 -18.15
N ASN A 277 10.12 -14.69 -18.02
CA ASN A 277 9.24 -14.65 -16.87
C ASN A 277 7.93 -15.36 -17.21
N MET A 278 7.50 -16.24 -16.33
CA MET A 278 6.30 -17.05 -16.47
C MET A 278 5.40 -16.77 -15.27
N ASP A 279 4.41 -15.89 -15.44
CA ASP A 279 3.45 -15.52 -14.39
C ASP A 279 2.13 -16.26 -14.58
N VAL A 280 1.57 -16.83 -13.51
CA VAL A 280 0.25 -17.46 -13.55
C VAL A 280 -0.83 -16.39 -13.65
N ALA A 281 -1.61 -16.44 -14.72
CA ALA A 281 -2.70 -15.51 -14.97
C ALA A 281 -3.72 -15.52 -13.80
N SER A 282 -3.79 -14.41 -13.05
CA SER A 282 -4.70 -14.26 -11.90
C SER A 282 -4.64 -15.44 -10.93
N LEU A 283 -3.46 -15.79 -10.43
CA LEU A 283 -3.18 -17.03 -9.67
C LEU A 283 -4.26 -17.36 -8.62
N TYR A 284 -4.52 -16.51 -7.65
CA TYR A 284 -5.45 -16.83 -6.56
C TYR A 284 -6.90 -17.02 -7.03
N PRO A 285 -7.47 -16.13 -7.86
CA PRO A 285 -8.77 -16.39 -8.50
C PRO A 285 -8.82 -17.70 -9.29
N SER A 286 -7.78 -18.00 -10.06
CA SER A 286 -7.71 -19.23 -10.86
C SER A 286 -7.66 -20.49 -9.99
N LEU A 287 -6.90 -20.45 -8.87
CA LEU A 287 -6.87 -21.54 -7.90
C LEU A 287 -8.22 -21.73 -7.20
N MET A 288 -8.87 -20.64 -6.78
CA MET A 288 -10.16 -20.71 -6.12
C MET A 288 -11.21 -21.35 -7.02
N ILE A 289 -11.24 -21.00 -8.31
CA ILE A 289 -12.17 -21.58 -9.28
C ILE A 289 -11.79 -23.02 -9.59
N ARG A 290 -10.55 -23.25 -9.99
CA ARG A 290 -10.10 -24.56 -10.50
C ARG A 290 -10.17 -25.68 -9.47
N TYR A 291 -9.86 -25.38 -8.22
CA TYR A 291 -9.78 -26.35 -7.14
C TYR A 291 -10.87 -26.19 -6.08
N ASN A 292 -11.88 -25.37 -6.35
CA ASN A 292 -13.01 -25.10 -5.44
C ASN A 292 -12.54 -24.62 -4.03
N LEU A 293 -11.61 -23.66 -4.03
CA LEU A 293 -11.03 -23.09 -2.80
C LEU A 293 -11.69 -21.75 -2.41
N HIS A 294 -12.93 -21.53 -2.81
CA HIS A 294 -13.70 -20.36 -2.39
C HIS A 294 -13.92 -20.35 -0.87
N SER A 295 -14.16 -19.19 -0.31
CA SER A 295 -14.69 -19.13 1.05
C SER A 295 -15.98 -19.94 1.12
N ARG A 296 -16.11 -20.78 2.14
CA ARG A 296 -17.34 -21.54 2.43
C ARG A 296 -18.56 -20.68 2.74
N SER A 297 -18.31 -19.38 2.95
CA SER A 297 -19.34 -18.37 3.25
C SER A 297 -19.81 -17.58 2.02
N CYS A 298 -19.23 -17.78 0.83
CA CYS A 298 -19.60 -17.03 -0.37
C CYS A 298 -20.40 -17.89 -1.37
N ASN A 299 -21.07 -17.22 -2.29
CA ASN A 299 -21.64 -17.84 -3.47
C ASN A 299 -20.54 -18.10 -4.53
N PRO A 300 -20.09 -19.35 -4.73
CA PRO A 300 -19.00 -19.67 -5.63
C PRO A 300 -19.34 -19.44 -7.10
N GLU A 301 -20.59 -19.64 -7.51
CA GLU A 301 -21.04 -19.44 -8.90
C GLU A 301 -20.94 -17.96 -9.27
N LYS A 302 -21.40 -17.09 -8.39
CA LYS A 302 -21.32 -15.64 -8.56
C LYS A 302 -19.86 -15.14 -8.61
N TYR A 303 -19.00 -15.70 -7.78
CA TYR A 303 -17.57 -15.39 -7.86
C TYR A 303 -16.97 -15.80 -9.22
N ASN A 304 -17.27 -17.00 -9.69
CA ASN A 304 -16.80 -17.51 -10.96
C ASN A 304 -17.27 -16.63 -12.12
N GLU A 305 -18.54 -16.23 -12.15
CA GLU A 305 -19.10 -15.32 -13.14
C GLU A 305 -18.36 -13.98 -13.18
N ILE A 306 -18.13 -13.37 -12.01
CA ILE A 306 -17.41 -12.10 -11.86
C ILE A 306 -15.98 -12.22 -12.42
N VAL A 307 -15.26 -13.28 -12.08
CA VAL A 307 -13.88 -13.49 -12.57
C VAL A 307 -13.86 -13.71 -14.08
N GLN A 308 -14.77 -14.51 -14.63
CA GLN A 308 -14.86 -14.74 -16.09
C GLN A 308 -15.21 -13.44 -16.83
N THR A 309 -16.18 -12.68 -16.34
CA THR A 309 -16.55 -11.37 -16.92
C THR A 309 -15.37 -10.40 -16.88
N ARG A 310 -14.63 -10.36 -15.75
CA ARG A 310 -13.41 -9.54 -15.65
C ARG A 310 -12.36 -9.94 -16.68
N LEU A 311 -12.10 -11.24 -16.85
CA LEU A 311 -11.11 -11.72 -17.83
C LEU A 311 -11.49 -11.35 -19.27
N LYS A 312 -12.78 -11.46 -19.61
CA LYS A 312 -13.32 -11.00 -20.89
C LYS A 312 -13.08 -9.50 -21.08
N PHE A 313 -13.47 -8.67 -20.10
CA PHE A 313 -13.26 -7.22 -20.16
C PHE A 313 -11.77 -6.84 -20.22
N LYS A 314 -10.87 -7.59 -19.52
CA LYS A 314 -9.42 -7.40 -19.62
C LYS A 314 -8.93 -7.62 -21.06
N ALA A 315 -9.37 -8.70 -21.71
CA ALA A 315 -9.00 -9.02 -23.10
C ALA A 315 -9.51 -7.97 -24.08
N GLU A 316 -10.71 -7.44 -23.87
CA GLU A 316 -11.35 -6.38 -24.65
C GLU A 316 -10.81 -4.98 -24.35
N LYS A 317 -9.86 -4.83 -23.40
CA LYS A 317 -9.39 -3.53 -22.87
C LYS A 317 -10.51 -2.64 -22.34
N ASN A 318 -11.61 -3.23 -21.89
CA ASN A 318 -12.76 -2.52 -21.34
C ASN A 318 -12.44 -2.02 -19.92
N PRO A 319 -12.64 -0.70 -19.60
CA PRO A 319 -12.37 -0.14 -18.28
C PRO A 319 -13.21 -0.78 -17.16
N LEU A 320 -14.36 -1.36 -17.46
CA LEU A 320 -15.19 -2.08 -16.48
C LEU A 320 -14.52 -3.32 -15.86
N GLN A 321 -13.37 -3.75 -16.38
CA GLN A 321 -12.54 -4.76 -15.71
C GLN A 321 -12.00 -4.29 -14.35
N ALA A 322 -11.79 -2.97 -14.15
CA ALA A 322 -11.20 -2.42 -12.93
C ALA A 322 -12.12 -2.58 -11.70
N PRO A 323 -13.43 -2.24 -11.74
CA PRO A 323 -14.36 -2.59 -10.68
C PRO A 323 -14.35 -4.08 -10.31
N LEU A 324 -14.49 -4.97 -11.29
CA LEU A 324 -14.53 -6.41 -11.05
C LEU A 324 -13.21 -6.96 -10.45
N LYS A 325 -12.07 -6.32 -10.76
CA LYS A 325 -10.78 -6.66 -10.15
C LYS A 325 -10.78 -6.47 -8.63
N ILE A 326 -11.55 -5.50 -8.13
CA ILE A 326 -11.69 -5.26 -6.69
C ILE A 326 -12.30 -6.51 -6.02
N VAL A 327 -13.38 -7.05 -6.58
CA VAL A 327 -14.02 -8.25 -6.02
C VAL A 327 -13.11 -9.47 -6.17
N ALA A 328 -12.59 -9.73 -7.37
CA ALA A 328 -11.76 -10.91 -7.64
C ALA A 328 -10.54 -11.01 -6.71
N ASN A 329 -9.84 -9.89 -6.49
CA ASN A 329 -8.62 -9.87 -5.66
C ASN A 329 -8.95 -9.63 -4.18
N GLY A 330 -9.99 -8.84 -3.87
CA GLY A 330 -10.40 -8.50 -2.51
C GLY A 330 -10.91 -9.71 -1.74
N THR A 331 -11.54 -10.67 -2.41
CA THR A 331 -12.09 -11.89 -1.80
C THR A 331 -11.03 -12.68 -1.03
N TYR A 332 -9.86 -12.93 -1.63
CA TYR A 332 -8.78 -13.63 -0.93
C TYR A 332 -8.30 -12.89 0.33
N GLY A 333 -8.16 -11.57 0.25
CA GLY A 333 -7.81 -10.75 1.42
C GLY A 333 -8.90 -10.81 2.51
N ALA A 334 -10.17 -10.77 2.11
CA ALA A 334 -11.31 -10.86 3.01
C ALA A 334 -11.39 -12.21 3.75
N MET A 335 -10.96 -13.32 3.11
CA MET A 335 -10.91 -14.64 3.75
C MET A 335 -9.97 -14.71 4.96
N LYS A 336 -9.03 -13.75 5.08
CA LYS A 336 -8.10 -13.64 6.22
C LYS A 336 -8.58 -12.68 7.30
N ASP A 337 -9.59 -11.87 7.04
CA ASP A 337 -10.10 -10.88 7.99
C ASP A 337 -11.22 -11.48 8.86
N LYS A 338 -10.95 -11.67 10.15
CA LYS A 338 -11.89 -12.22 11.14
C LYS A 338 -13.21 -11.43 11.24
N ASN A 339 -13.19 -10.16 10.87
CA ASN A 339 -14.38 -9.30 10.93
C ASN A 339 -15.21 -9.33 9.64
N ASN A 340 -14.69 -9.93 8.57
CA ASN A 340 -15.37 -10.00 7.28
C ASN A 340 -16.27 -11.24 7.20
N PRO A 341 -17.48 -11.17 6.59
CA PRO A 341 -18.34 -12.33 6.35
C PRO A 341 -17.67 -13.43 5.51
N LEU A 342 -16.72 -13.08 4.64
CA LEU A 342 -15.94 -14.03 3.84
C LEU A 342 -14.83 -14.75 4.61
N TYR A 343 -14.65 -14.49 5.91
CA TYR A 343 -13.60 -15.10 6.71
C TYR A 343 -13.61 -16.62 6.59
N ASP A 344 -12.53 -17.17 6.05
CA ASP A 344 -12.30 -18.62 5.93
C ASP A 344 -10.80 -18.92 5.91
N PRO A 345 -10.16 -19.01 7.07
CA PRO A 345 -8.71 -19.13 7.17
C PRO A 345 -8.16 -20.44 6.60
N ARG A 346 -8.95 -21.54 6.61
CA ARG A 346 -8.61 -22.80 5.98
C ARG A 346 -8.48 -22.66 4.47
N GLN A 347 -9.51 -22.14 3.81
CA GLN A 347 -9.47 -21.95 2.35
C GLN A 347 -8.43 -20.91 1.93
N ALA A 348 -8.23 -19.84 2.71
CA ALA A 348 -7.15 -18.89 2.47
C ALA A 348 -5.76 -19.55 2.54
N ASN A 349 -5.54 -20.46 3.48
CA ASN A 349 -4.29 -21.24 3.57
C ASN A 349 -4.17 -22.24 2.41
N ASN A 350 -5.26 -22.91 2.03
CA ASN A 350 -5.26 -23.81 0.87
C ASN A 350 -4.86 -23.09 -0.40
N VAL A 351 -5.42 -21.90 -0.70
CA VAL A 351 -5.04 -21.10 -1.87
C VAL A 351 -3.52 -20.81 -1.88
N CYS A 352 -2.95 -20.46 -0.71
CA CYS A 352 -1.51 -20.22 -0.60
C CYS A 352 -0.69 -21.49 -0.85
N VAL A 353 -1.03 -22.59 -0.20
CA VAL A 353 -0.29 -23.85 -0.29
C VAL A 353 -0.36 -24.42 -1.71
N TYR A 354 -1.54 -24.39 -2.34
CA TYR A 354 -1.70 -24.82 -3.73
C TYR A 354 -0.82 -23.99 -4.67
N GLY A 355 -0.86 -22.65 -4.57
CA GLY A 355 -0.04 -21.78 -5.40
C GLY A 355 1.45 -22.07 -5.25
N GLN A 356 1.95 -22.18 -4.02
CA GLN A 356 3.36 -22.46 -3.73
C GLN A 356 3.80 -23.80 -4.28
N LEU A 357 3.02 -24.87 -4.05
CA LEU A 357 3.38 -26.21 -4.47
C LEU A 357 3.28 -26.40 -5.98
N LEU A 358 2.30 -25.80 -6.66
CA LEU A 358 2.20 -25.85 -8.12
C LEU A 358 3.32 -25.05 -8.81
N LEU A 359 3.78 -23.93 -8.23
CA LEU A 359 4.97 -23.23 -8.73
C LEU A 359 6.25 -24.02 -8.44
N LEU A 360 6.35 -24.72 -7.31
CA LEU A 360 7.47 -25.61 -7.02
C LEU A 360 7.53 -26.78 -8.02
N ASP A 361 6.39 -27.38 -8.37
CA ASP A 361 6.27 -28.39 -9.41
C ASP A 361 6.79 -27.89 -10.77
N LEU A 362 6.43 -26.66 -11.17
CA LEU A 362 6.95 -26.03 -12.38
C LEU A 362 8.48 -25.83 -12.29
N MET A 363 8.99 -25.31 -11.17
CA MET A 363 10.43 -25.10 -10.99
C MET A 363 11.22 -26.41 -11.06
N GLU A 364 10.71 -27.49 -10.45
CA GLU A 364 11.33 -28.82 -10.49
C GLU A 364 11.43 -29.38 -11.92
N ARG A 365 10.43 -29.11 -12.77
CA ARG A 365 10.42 -29.52 -14.18
C ARG A 365 11.32 -28.70 -15.07
N LEU A 366 11.49 -27.42 -14.73
CA LEU A 366 12.38 -26.51 -15.47
C LEU A 366 13.85 -26.74 -15.13
N GLU A 367 14.16 -27.17 -13.91
CA GLU A 367 15.54 -27.31 -13.42
C GLU A 367 16.42 -28.23 -14.28
N PRO A 368 15.96 -29.36 -14.86
CA PRO A 368 16.78 -30.24 -15.71
C PRO A 368 17.11 -29.67 -17.08
N VAL A 369 16.48 -28.56 -17.52
CA VAL A 369 16.77 -27.95 -18.82
C VAL A 369 18.23 -27.51 -18.88
N PRO A 370 19.03 -27.98 -19.87
CA PRO A 370 20.45 -27.69 -19.94
C PRO A 370 20.78 -26.20 -19.94
N GLY A 371 21.59 -25.76 -18.97
CA GLY A 371 22.03 -24.37 -18.86
C GLY A 371 20.97 -23.37 -18.38
N LEU A 372 19.73 -23.80 -18.10
CA LEU A 372 18.72 -22.97 -17.49
C LEU A 372 19.10 -22.65 -16.04
N LYS A 373 18.84 -21.40 -15.63
CA LYS A 373 19.01 -20.95 -14.24
C LYS A 373 17.71 -20.32 -13.76
N ILE A 374 17.16 -20.81 -12.65
CA ILE A 374 16.13 -20.09 -11.93
C ILE A 374 16.75 -18.85 -11.28
N ILE A 375 16.18 -17.68 -11.50
CA ILE A 375 16.65 -16.40 -10.98
C ILE A 375 15.86 -15.99 -9.76
N GLN A 376 14.52 -16.02 -9.88
CA GLN A 376 13.60 -15.78 -8.77
C GLN A 376 12.29 -16.51 -8.96
N SER A 377 11.60 -16.78 -7.87
CA SER A 377 10.17 -17.03 -7.84
C SER A 377 9.48 -15.99 -6.96
N ASN A 378 8.33 -15.56 -7.40
CA ASN A 378 7.46 -14.66 -6.67
C ASN A 378 6.12 -15.38 -6.43
N THR A 379 5.20 -14.75 -5.71
CA THR A 379 3.90 -15.33 -5.35
C THR A 379 3.20 -16.04 -6.51
N ASP A 380 3.31 -15.53 -7.73
CA ASP A 380 2.55 -15.91 -8.92
C ASP A 380 3.41 -16.26 -10.14
N GLY A 381 4.75 -16.16 -10.06
CA GLY A 381 5.59 -16.39 -11.21
C GLY A 381 7.00 -16.88 -10.92
N VAL A 382 7.68 -17.29 -11.98
CA VAL A 382 9.06 -17.76 -11.99
C VAL A 382 9.83 -17.06 -13.10
N LEU A 383 10.95 -16.41 -12.79
CA LEU A 383 11.90 -15.84 -13.75
C LEU A 383 13.09 -16.78 -13.93
N VAL A 384 13.39 -17.14 -15.18
CA VAL A 384 14.53 -17.98 -15.54
C VAL A 384 15.46 -17.25 -16.50
N LYS A 385 16.75 -17.63 -16.49
CA LYS A 385 17.71 -17.33 -17.56
C LYS A 385 17.90 -18.56 -18.42
N MET A 386 17.71 -18.41 -19.72
CA MET A 386 17.98 -19.44 -20.74
C MET A 386 19.45 -19.38 -21.19
N ALA A 387 20.02 -20.51 -21.54
CA ALA A 387 21.36 -20.55 -22.13
C ALA A 387 21.35 -20.00 -23.55
N ARG A 388 20.32 -20.34 -24.31
CA ARG A 388 20.13 -19.93 -25.72
C ARG A 388 18.68 -19.57 -25.93
N TYR A 389 18.41 -18.76 -26.96
CA TYR A 389 17.03 -18.37 -27.31
C TYR A 389 16.20 -19.58 -27.78
N GLU A 390 16.81 -20.54 -28.47
CA GLU A 390 16.16 -21.75 -28.98
C GLU A 390 15.62 -22.66 -27.87
N ASP A 391 16.13 -22.54 -26.66
CA ASP A 391 15.65 -23.30 -25.49
C ASP A 391 14.21 -22.92 -25.10
N TYR A 392 13.69 -21.80 -25.65
CA TYR A 392 12.31 -21.34 -25.46
C TYR A 392 11.29 -22.42 -25.80
N CYS A 393 11.46 -23.15 -26.92
CA CYS A 393 10.50 -24.20 -27.35
C CYS A 393 10.40 -25.32 -26.31
N LEU A 394 11.55 -25.78 -25.77
CA LEU A 394 11.57 -26.82 -24.74
C LEU A 394 10.89 -26.34 -23.44
N ILE A 395 11.16 -25.10 -23.03
CA ILE A 395 10.55 -24.50 -21.85
C ILE A 395 9.03 -24.36 -22.06
N TYR A 396 8.62 -23.93 -23.25
CA TYR A 396 7.21 -23.79 -23.59
C TYR A 396 6.47 -25.13 -23.52
N ASP A 397 7.05 -26.23 -24.04
CA ASP A 397 6.48 -27.58 -23.96
C ASP A 397 6.30 -28.04 -22.50
N ILE A 398 7.28 -27.77 -21.63
CA ILE A 398 7.18 -28.06 -20.19
C ILE A 398 6.06 -27.24 -19.57
N CYS A 399 5.99 -25.96 -19.86
CA CYS A 399 4.94 -25.07 -19.37
C CYS A 399 3.54 -25.51 -19.86
N HIS A 400 3.43 -25.91 -21.12
CA HIS A 400 2.17 -26.37 -21.69
C HIS A 400 1.67 -27.69 -21.07
N GLU A 401 2.58 -28.65 -20.78
CA GLU A 401 2.22 -29.85 -20.01
C GLU A 401 1.69 -29.46 -18.62
N TRP A 402 2.41 -28.56 -17.94
CA TRP A 402 2.03 -28.09 -16.61
C TRP A 402 0.66 -27.37 -16.65
N GLU A 403 0.42 -26.48 -17.62
CA GLU A 403 -0.87 -25.80 -17.82
C GLU A 403 -2.01 -26.80 -18.06
N THR A 404 -1.79 -27.79 -18.95
CA THR A 404 -2.79 -28.80 -19.30
C THR A 404 -3.17 -29.62 -18.07
N ARG A 405 -2.20 -30.03 -17.28
CA ARG A 405 -2.39 -30.84 -16.09
C ARG A 405 -3.02 -30.07 -14.92
N THR A 406 -2.57 -28.84 -14.69
CA THR A 406 -3.05 -28.02 -13.55
C THR A 406 -4.35 -27.28 -13.86
N GLY A 407 -4.60 -27.01 -15.15
CA GLY A 407 -5.70 -26.16 -15.62
C GLY A 407 -5.48 -24.68 -15.37
N LEU A 408 -4.26 -24.27 -14.97
CA LEU A 408 -3.84 -22.87 -14.84
C LEU A 408 -3.26 -22.38 -16.18
N LYS A 409 -3.12 -21.06 -16.32
CA LYS A 409 -2.53 -20.43 -17.52
C LYS A 409 -1.36 -19.56 -17.17
N LEU A 410 -0.29 -19.62 -17.98
CA LEU A 410 0.91 -18.80 -17.85
C LEU A 410 0.87 -17.64 -18.86
N GLU A 411 1.26 -16.48 -18.40
CA GLU A 411 1.59 -15.31 -19.21
C GLU A 411 3.12 -15.23 -19.30
N PHE A 412 3.67 -14.98 -20.50
CA PHE A 412 5.10 -14.99 -20.75
C PHE A 412 5.60 -13.59 -21.09
N ASP A 413 6.66 -13.15 -20.41
CA ASP A 413 7.37 -11.91 -20.71
C ASP A 413 8.86 -12.17 -20.90
N GLU A 414 9.44 -11.63 -21.99
CA GLU A 414 10.86 -11.76 -22.30
C GLU A 414 11.65 -10.54 -21.85
N TYR A 415 12.83 -10.77 -21.26
CA TYR A 415 13.76 -9.72 -20.83
C TYR A 415 15.19 -9.98 -21.30
N ARG A 416 16.02 -8.92 -21.28
CA ARG A 416 17.42 -8.97 -21.71
C ARG A 416 18.40 -8.61 -20.59
N LYS A 417 17.94 -7.89 -19.58
CA LYS A 417 18.77 -7.51 -18.43
C LYS A 417 17.98 -7.68 -17.13
N VAL A 418 18.68 -8.14 -16.11
CA VAL A 418 18.15 -8.27 -14.75
C VAL A 418 19.14 -7.63 -13.79
N PHE A 419 18.64 -6.72 -12.97
CA PHE A 419 19.36 -6.11 -11.85
C PHE A 419 18.53 -6.39 -10.59
N GLN A 420 18.98 -7.30 -9.75
CA GLN A 420 18.21 -7.81 -8.63
C GLN A 420 19.01 -7.77 -7.34
N LYS A 421 18.56 -7.00 -6.36
CA LYS A 421 19.10 -7.06 -5.00
C LYS A 421 18.52 -8.26 -4.24
N ASP A 422 17.23 -8.43 -4.27
CA ASP A 422 16.45 -9.49 -3.64
C ASP A 422 15.07 -9.62 -4.34
N VAL A 423 14.22 -10.54 -3.89
CA VAL A 423 12.88 -10.81 -4.48
C VAL A 423 11.96 -9.59 -4.50
N ASN A 424 12.19 -8.59 -3.65
CA ASN A 424 11.36 -7.39 -3.53
C ASN A 424 12.01 -6.13 -4.12
N ASN A 425 13.26 -6.22 -4.58
CA ASN A 425 14.01 -5.07 -5.08
C ASN A 425 14.75 -5.46 -6.36
N TYR A 426 14.16 -5.16 -7.52
CA TYR A 426 14.74 -5.47 -8.83
C TYR A 426 14.30 -4.51 -9.93
N VAL A 427 15.10 -4.47 -10.99
CA VAL A 427 14.80 -3.85 -12.30
C VAL A 427 15.06 -4.90 -13.36
N ILE A 428 14.09 -5.13 -14.25
CA ILE A 428 14.20 -6.03 -15.40
C ILE A 428 13.89 -5.26 -16.68
N VAL A 429 14.68 -5.48 -17.73
CA VAL A 429 14.63 -4.68 -18.98
C VAL A 429 14.41 -5.61 -20.15
N ASP A 430 13.44 -5.28 -21.03
CA ASP A 430 13.17 -6.01 -22.27
C ASP A 430 14.13 -5.63 -23.42
N ALA A 431 13.91 -6.22 -24.60
CA ALA A 431 14.72 -5.96 -25.78
C ALA A 431 14.58 -4.54 -26.33
N ASP A 432 13.45 -3.89 -26.10
CA ASP A 432 13.11 -2.53 -26.57
C ASP A 432 13.56 -1.44 -25.58
N GLY A 433 14.12 -1.83 -24.43
CA GLY A 433 14.56 -0.91 -23.38
C GLY A 433 13.42 -0.49 -22.43
N HIS A 434 12.22 -1.05 -22.55
CA HIS A 434 11.21 -0.88 -21.52
C HIS A 434 11.59 -1.68 -20.29
N TYR A 435 11.19 -1.19 -19.11
CA TYR A 435 11.54 -1.87 -17.88
C TYR A 435 10.36 -2.02 -16.93
N LYS A 436 10.42 -3.08 -16.14
CA LYS A 436 9.61 -3.25 -14.94
C LYS A 436 10.52 -3.14 -13.72
N SER A 437 10.03 -2.54 -12.65
CA SER A 437 10.79 -2.40 -11.42
C SER A 437 9.92 -2.61 -10.19
N LYS A 438 10.51 -3.15 -9.13
CA LYS A 438 9.89 -3.34 -7.82
C LYS A 438 10.86 -2.93 -6.73
N GLY A 439 10.33 -2.38 -5.63
CA GLY A 439 11.10 -2.04 -4.44
C GLY A 439 11.29 -0.55 -4.23
N ALA A 440 11.48 -0.18 -2.96
CA ALA A 440 11.46 1.21 -2.49
C ALA A 440 12.47 2.14 -3.18
N TYR A 441 13.56 1.59 -3.74
CA TYR A 441 14.64 2.40 -4.33
C TYR A 441 14.53 2.56 -5.84
N VAL A 442 13.78 1.70 -6.53
CA VAL A 442 13.75 1.61 -7.99
C VAL A 442 12.34 1.56 -8.57
N LYS A 443 11.31 1.52 -7.75
CA LYS A 443 9.90 1.51 -8.20
C LYS A 443 9.58 2.72 -9.06
N LYS A 444 8.61 2.57 -9.94
CA LYS A 444 8.05 3.71 -10.67
C LYS A 444 7.49 4.72 -9.67
N LEU A 445 7.95 5.96 -9.78
CA LEU A 445 7.51 7.05 -8.90
C LEU A 445 6.10 7.50 -9.27
N GLY A 446 5.30 7.78 -8.24
CA GLY A 446 4.00 8.43 -8.37
C GLY A 446 3.95 9.69 -7.51
N GLU A 447 3.04 10.61 -7.79
CA GLU A 447 2.92 11.88 -7.06
C GLU A 447 2.71 11.70 -5.55
N LEU A 448 2.04 10.62 -5.13
CA LEU A 448 1.84 10.29 -3.72
C LEU A 448 2.95 9.41 -3.13
N ASP A 449 4.06 9.23 -3.84
CA ASP A 449 5.19 8.43 -3.41
C ASP A 449 6.49 9.00 -4.02
N TYR A 450 6.82 10.22 -3.64
CA TYR A 450 7.87 11.04 -4.26
C TYR A 450 8.96 11.41 -3.25
N ASP A 451 9.52 10.38 -2.58
CA ASP A 451 10.63 10.51 -1.62
C ASP A 451 11.97 10.18 -2.30
N LEU A 452 12.95 11.07 -2.20
CA LEU A 452 14.26 10.94 -2.86
C LEU A 452 14.18 10.62 -4.37
N PRO A 453 13.33 11.31 -5.15
CA PRO A 453 13.11 10.95 -6.55
C PRO A 453 14.36 10.99 -7.41
N ILE A 454 15.28 11.94 -7.16
CA ILE A 454 16.54 12.04 -7.92
C ILE A 454 17.43 10.80 -7.78
N VAL A 455 17.45 10.19 -6.59
CA VAL A 455 18.24 8.97 -6.33
C VAL A 455 17.64 7.79 -7.09
N ASN A 456 16.30 7.65 -7.05
CA ASN A 456 15.59 6.62 -7.81
C ASN A 456 15.86 6.78 -9.32
N LYS A 457 15.67 7.97 -9.87
CA LYS A 457 15.89 8.29 -11.30
C LYS A 457 17.33 8.02 -11.72
N ALA A 458 18.32 8.38 -10.88
CA ALA A 458 19.74 8.14 -11.16
C ALA A 458 20.06 6.63 -11.18
N MET A 459 19.56 5.87 -10.21
CA MET A 459 19.78 4.42 -10.15
C MET A 459 19.14 3.72 -11.35
N VAL A 460 17.88 4.00 -11.65
CA VAL A 460 17.16 3.40 -12.80
C VAL A 460 17.81 3.81 -14.11
N GLY A 461 18.16 5.08 -14.28
CA GLY A 461 18.86 5.59 -15.47
C GLY A 461 20.21 4.90 -15.71
N PHE A 462 20.96 4.63 -14.63
CA PHE A 462 22.21 3.87 -14.70
C PHE A 462 21.98 2.41 -15.14
N MET A 463 21.05 1.70 -14.49
CA MET A 463 20.78 0.29 -14.77
C MET A 463 20.19 0.08 -16.18
N VAL A 464 19.24 0.89 -16.58
CA VAL A 464 18.52 0.72 -17.85
C VAL A 464 19.31 1.26 -19.04
N ASN A 465 19.86 2.48 -18.89
CA ASN A 465 20.45 3.24 -20.01
C ASN A 465 21.95 3.48 -19.88
N GLY A 466 22.61 3.01 -18.81
CA GLY A 466 24.04 3.26 -18.57
C GLY A 466 24.40 4.72 -18.29
N ILE A 467 23.40 5.57 -17.93
CA ILE A 467 23.64 7.01 -17.65
C ILE A 467 24.38 7.13 -16.31
N PRO A 468 25.55 7.75 -16.24
CA PRO A 468 26.26 7.94 -14.97
C PRO A 468 25.39 8.65 -13.93
N VAL A 469 25.44 8.18 -12.68
CA VAL A 469 24.67 8.74 -11.55
C VAL A 469 24.91 10.25 -11.42
N GLU A 470 26.18 10.65 -11.54
CA GLU A 470 26.61 12.04 -11.46
C GLU A 470 25.95 12.91 -12.53
N THR A 471 25.80 12.39 -13.75
CA THR A 471 25.15 13.12 -14.85
C THR A 471 23.70 13.45 -14.51
N THR A 472 22.97 12.47 -14.00
CA THR A 472 21.57 12.68 -13.61
C THR A 472 21.44 13.65 -12.44
N ILE A 473 22.24 13.47 -11.38
CA ILE A 473 22.09 14.28 -10.15
C ILE A 473 22.63 15.70 -10.31
N LEU A 474 23.83 15.85 -10.92
CA LEU A 474 24.41 17.18 -11.12
C LEU A 474 23.62 18.02 -12.15
N GLY A 475 23.06 17.36 -13.18
CA GLY A 475 22.25 18.02 -14.21
C GLY A 475 20.88 18.50 -13.73
N CYS A 476 20.33 17.95 -12.64
CA CYS A 476 19.03 18.34 -12.11
C CYS A 476 19.11 19.65 -11.31
N ASN A 477 18.19 20.59 -11.58
CA ASN A 477 18.11 21.89 -10.89
C ASN A 477 16.75 22.16 -10.22
N SER A 478 15.88 21.17 -10.12
CA SER A 478 14.60 21.26 -9.38
C SER A 478 14.78 20.78 -7.95
N LEU A 479 14.44 21.63 -6.97
CA LEU A 479 14.58 21.26 -5.55
C LEU A 479 13.66 20.10 -5.18
N LYS A 480 12.45 20.02 -5.74
CA LYS A 480 11.48 18.92 -5.53
C LYS A 480 12.11 17.53 -5.75
N GLU A 481 13.03 17.42 -6.71
CA GLU A 481 13.69 16.16 -7.04
C GLU A 481 14.61 15.63 -5.92
N PHE A 482 15.07 16.50 -5.04
CA PHE A 482 15.98 16.17 -3.94
C PHE A 482 15.27 16.03 -2.60
N GLN A 483 13.95 16.16 -2.56
CA GLN A 483 13.18 16.16 -1.31
C GLN A 483 13.23 14.81 -0.60
N GLN A 484 13.23 14.89 0.72
CA GLN A 484 13.00 13.78 1.63
C GLN A 484 11.98 14.21 2.68
N VAL A 485 10.86 13.48 2.77
CA VAL A 485 9.78 13.79 3.71
C VAL A 485 9.83 12.83 4.88
N LYS A 486 9.92 13.35 6.09
CA LYS A 486 10.04 12.58 7.34
C LYS A 486 8.96 12.96 8.33
N LYS A 487 8.21 11.97 8.81
CA LYS A 487 7.21 12.10 9.87
C LYS A 487 7.58 11.19 11.02
N ILE A 488 7.55 11.72 12.25
CA ILE A 488 7.74 10.90 13.45
C ILE A 488 6.42 10.31 13.94
N SER A 489 6.47 9.06 14.43
CA SER A 489 5.30 8.40 15.03
C SER A 489 5.00 8.95 16.43
N GLN A 490 3.78 8.70 16.94
CA GLN A 490 3.32 9.20 18.25
C GLN A 490 4.20 8.78 19.45
N LYS A 491 4.97 7.70 19.33
CA LYS A 491 5.93 7.28 20.37
C LYS A 491 7.10 8.26 20.58
N TYR A 492 7.31 9.22 19.67
CA TYR A 492 8.30 10.29 19.79
C TYR A 492 7.62 11.61 20.11
N LYS A 493 8.22 12.41 21.00
CA LYS A 493 7.66 13.67 21.49
C LYS A 493 7.83 14.79 20.45
N TYR A 494 9.04 14.98 19.93
CA TYR A 494 9.38 16.02 18.94
C TYR A 494 10.60 15.64 18.10
N ILE A 495 10.84 16.43 17.06
CA ILE A 495 12.05 16.40 16.25
C ILE A 495 13.01 17.46 16.77
N LEU A 496 14.31 17.15 16.78
CA LEU A 496 15.39 18.12 16.93
C LEU A 496 16.10 18.31 15.60
N HIS A 497 16.37 19.56 15.24
CA HIS A 497 17.18 19.93 14.08
C HIS A 497 18.34 20.83 14.54
N GLY A 498 19.58 20.37 14.36
CA GLY A 498 20.75 21.08 14.87
C GLY A 498 20.75 21.28 16.40
N GLY A 499 19.97 20.50 17.13
CA GLY A 499 19.78 20.63 18.58
C GLY A 499 18.56 21.46 19.01
N GLU A 500 17.92 22.18 18.10
CA GLU A 500 16.71 22.96 18.37
C GLU A 500 15.44 22.13 18.21
N ILE A 501 14.45 22.36 19.08
CA ILE A 501 13.15 21.66 19.03
C ILE A 501 12.32 22.24 17.88
N LEU A 502 11.84 21.36 17.00
CA LEU A 502 10.86 21.71 15.99
C LEU A 502 9.43 21.57 16.54
N LYS A 503 8.54 22.45 16.13
CA LYS A 503 7.11 22.34 16.42
C LYS A 503 6.47 21.24 15.57
N GLU A 504 6.94 21.09 14.34
CA GLU A 504 6.41 20.17 13.34
C GLU A 504 6.85 18.73 13.62
N ARG A 505 5.95 17.80 13.34
CA ARG A 505 6.18 16.35 13.40
C ARG A 505 6.45 15.74 12.01
N CYS A 506 6.12 16.48 10.95
CA CYS A 506 6.39 16.15 9.56
C CYS A 506 7.23 17.27 8.94
N VAL A 507 8.37 16.91 8.35
CA VAL A 507 9.29 17.89 7.76
C VAL A 507 9.80 17.42 6.41
N ARG A 508 10.02 18.39 5.50
CA ARG A 508 10.76 18.18 4.28
C ARG A 508 12.21 18.65 4.48
N CYS A 509 13.15 17.75 4.27
CA CYS A 509 14.56 18.01 4.46
C CYS A 509 15.40 17.70 3.22
N PHE A 510 16.56 18.33 3.15
CA PHE A 510 17.53 18.24 2.06
C PHE A 510 18.94 18.18 2.62
N ALA A 511 19.85 17.44 1.95
CA ALA A 511 21.24 17.40 2.35
C ALA A 511 21.90 18.78 2.22
N SER A 512 22.64 19.18 3.24
CA SER A 512 23.32 20.47 3.30
C SER A 512 24.83 20.34 3.26
N LYS A 513 25.49 21.23 2.50
CA LYS A 513 26.96 21.43 2.54
C LYS A 513 27.44 22.11 3.81
N ARG A 514 26.53 22.69 4.59
CA ARG A 514 26.87 23.48 5.79
C ARG A 514 26.83 22.61 7.03
N PRO A 515 27.95 22.37 7.72
CA PRO A 515 27.96 21.61 8.98
C PRO A 515 27.10 22.28 10.07
N SER A 516 26.96 23.61 10.03
CA SER A 516 26.15 24.39 10.97
C SER A 516 24.66 24.08 10.91
N ASP A 517 24.15 23.50 9.79
CA ASP A 517 22.73 23.17 9.66
C ASP A 517 22.37 21.93 10.56
N GLY A 518 23.37 21.08 10.90
CA GLY A 518 23.15 19.91 11.75
C GLY A 518 22.21 18.86 11.18
N GLY A 519 22.03 17.77 11.91
CA GLY A 519 21.19 16.65 11.52
C GLY A 519 19.81 16.65 12.18
N LEU A 520 18.98 15.68 11.77
CA LEU A 520 17.65 15.46 12.31
C LEU A 520 17.63 14.29 13.28
N THR A 521 17.17 14.52 14.50
CA THR A 521 16.98 13.49 15.51
C THR A 521 15.57 13.54 16.09
N LYS A 522 15.14 12.47 16.73
CA LYS A 522 13.82 12.34 17.37
C LYS A 522 13.98 11.92 18.80
N VAL A 523 13.14 12.44 19.69
CA VAL A 523 13.17 12.19 21.13
C VAL A 523 12.00 11.32 21.54
N HIS A 524 12.28 10.19 22.19
CA HIS A 524 11.25 9.24 22.62
C HIS A 524 10.41 9.81 23.77
N SER A 525 9.07 9.68 23.68
CA SER A 525 8.12 10.32 24.62
C SER A 525 8.26 9.85 26.08
N VAL A 526 8.59 8.57 26.29
CA VAL A 526 8.66 7.96 27.63
C VAL A 526 10.08 7.96 28.17
N THR A 527 11.06 7.52 27.35
CA THR A 527 12.44 7.34 27.82
C THR A 527 13.30 8.59 27.71
N GLY A 528 12.87 9.60 26.93
CA GLY A 528 13.68 10.79 26.63
C GLY A 528 14.92 10.50 25.75
N THR A 529 15.11 9.28 25.31
CA THR A 529 16.28 8.91 24.48
C THR A 529 16.19 9.57 23.11
N THR A 530 17.33 10.06 22.63
CA THR A 530 17.47 10.69 21.30
C THR A 530 18.02 9.69 20.30
N ALA A 531 17.43 9.64 19.12
CA ALA A 531 17.90 8.81 18.01
C ALA A 531 17.86 9.60 16.70
N LYS A 532 18.85 9.37 15.81
CA LYS A 532 18.84 9.94 14.45
C LYS A 532 17.59 9.47 13.70
N ILE A 533 17.01 10.36 12.90
CA ILE A 533 15.95 9.96 11.96
C ILE A 533 16.62 9.20 10.82
N GLU A 534 16.22 7.95 10.66
CA GLU A 534 16.84 7.03 9.73
C GLU A 534 16.77 7.52 8.27
N GLY A 535 17.89 7.35 7.55
CA GLY A 535 18.01 7.73 6.14
C GLY A 535 18.14 9.22 5.88
N THR A 536 18.25 10.08 6.91
CA THR A 536 18.52 11.52 6.74
C THR A 536 20.01 11.81 6.67
N PRO A 537 20.42 12.91 5.97
CA PRO A 537 21.82 13.32 5.92
C PRO A 537 22.34 13.76 7.30
N GLU A 538 23.67 13.80 7.47
CA GLU A 538 24.31 14.29 8.70
C GLU A 538 24.05 15.78 8.92
N ASN A 539 24.03 16.54 7.84
CA ASN A 539 23.66 17.95 7.82
C ASN A 539 22.50 18.14 6.85
N ALA A 540 21.42 18.75 7.31
CA ALA A 540 20.21 18.94 6.55
C ALA A 540 19.68 20.36 6.72
N PHE A 541 19.10 20.92 5.69
CA PHE A 541 18.24 22.09 5.83
C PHE A 541 16.78 21.72 5.59
N LEU A 542 15.89 22.44 6.23
CA LEU A 542 14.45 22.24 6.12
C LEU A 542 13.84 23.24 5.13
N TRP A 543 12.76 22.76 4.48
CA TRP A 543 11.97 23.60 3.58
C TRP A 543 10.53 23.05 3.54
N ASN A 544 9.70 23.49 4.45
CA ASN A 544 8.31 23.05 4.54
C ASN A 544 7.36 23.83 3.61
N ASP A 545 7.78 24.99 3.09
CA ASP A 545 7.04 25.70 2.05
C ASP A 545 7.00 24.91 0.74
N SER A 546 6.14 25.31 -0.21
CA SER A 546 6.08 24.69 -1.53
C SER A 546 7.45 24.67 -2.21
N VAL A 547 7.78 23.55 -2.83
CA VAL A 547 8.99 23.36 -3.64
C VAL A 547 8.70 23.33 -5.14
N GLU A 548 7.46 23.58 -5.53
CA GLU A 548 7.08 23.61 -6.94
C GLU A 548 7.77 24.79 -7.65
N GLY A 549 8.47 24.53 -8.74
CA GLY A 549 9.26 25.53 -9.49
C GLY A 549 10.51 26.05 -8.77
N VAL A 550 10.81 25.59 -7.56
CA VAL A 550 11.98 26.05 -6.79
C VAL A 550 13.26 25.44 -7.33
N ARG A 551 14.26 26.29 -7.62
CA ARG A 551 15.60 25.83 -8.03
C ARG A 551 16.45 25.41 -6.85
N CYS A 552 17.39 24.49 -7.10
CA CYS A 552 18.33 24.03 -6.10
C CYS A 552 19.16 25.18 -5.51
N PRO A 553 19.12 25.42 -4.20
CA PRO A 553 19.94 26.43 -3.54
C PRO A 553 21.43 26.02 -3.52
N ARG A 554 22.36 26.99 -3.46
CA ARG A 554 23.81 26.73 -3.44
C ARG A 554 24.27 25.83 -2.29
N LYS A 555 23.53 25.82 -1.17
CA LYS A 555 23.82 25.00 0.01
C LYS A 555 23.43 23.54 -0.14
N LEU A 556 22.65 23.15 -1.16
CA LEU A 556 22.28 21.75 -1.41
C LEU A 556 23.53 20.92 -1.71
N ASP A 557 23.70 19.85 -0.96
CA ASP A 557 24.79 18.89 -1.15
C ASP A 557 24.39 17.76 -2.11
N LYS A 558 24.63 17.95 -3.38
CA LYS A 558 24.36 16.94 -4.40
C LYS A 558 25.26 15.71 -4.28
N ASN A 559 26.43 15.83 -3.65
CA ASN A 559 27.37 14.70 -3.48
C ASN A 559 26.77 13.65 -2.53
N TRP A 560 26.09 14.08 -1.49
CA TRP A 560 25.38 13.15 -0.60
C TRP A 560 24.39 12.23 -1.36
N TYR A 561 23.67 12.79 -2.35
CA TYR A 561 22.73 12.00 -3.18
C TYR A 561 23.45 11.06 -4.13
N ILE A 562 24.60 11.46 -4.67
CA ILE A 562 25.47 10.61 -5.50
C ILE A 562 25.98 9.43 -4.67
N GLU A 563 26.51 9.69 -3.48
CA GLU A 563 27.00 8.66 -2.56
C GLU A 563 25.89 7.69 -2.16
N LEU A 564 24.67 8.21 -1.87
CA LEU A 564 23.51 7.38 -1.53
C LEU A 564 23.10 6.49 -2.71
N ALA A 565 23.05 7.02 -3.92
CA ALA A 565 22.74 6.26 -5.13
C ALA A 565 23.76 5.15 -5.37
N ASN A 566 25.06 5.48 -5.31
CA ASN A 566 26.15 4.52 -5.47
C ASN A 566 26.13 3.44 -4.37
N LYS A 567 25.88 3.81 -3.11
CA LYS A 567 25.70 2.85 -2.01
C LYS A 567 24.55 1.88 -2.28
N ARG A 568 23.44 2.37 -2.82
CA ARG A 568 22.29 1.52 -3.17
C ARG A 568 22.58 0.62 -4.37
N LEU A 569 23.28 1.13 -5.41
CA LEU A 569 23.73 0.32 -6.56
C LEU A 569 24.68 -0.81 -6.15
N LYS A 570 25.60 -0.58 -5.20
CA LYS A 570 26.40 -1.65 -4.59
C LYS A 570 25.53 -2.72 -3.94
N GLY A 571 24.45 -2.32 -3.27
CA GLY A 571 23.48 -3.24 -2.70
C GLY A 571 22.77 -4.12 -3.73
N PHE A 572 22.68 -3.68 -4.98
CA PHE A 572 22.18 -4.46 -6.12
C PHE A 572 23.27 -5.32 -6.76
N GLY A 573 24.54 -5.13 -6.42
CA GLY A 573 25.68 -5.81 -7.07
C GLY A 573 26.00 -5.25 -8.46
N VAL A 574 25.61 -4.01 -8.76
CA VAL A 574 25.78 -3.40 -10.10
C VAL A 574 27.15 -2.74 -10.24
N ILE A 575 27.70 -2.20 -9.15
CA ILE A 575 29.01 -1.53 -9.08
C ILE A 575 29.83 -2.05 -7.90
#